data_763731d4b74a74ebcbf62db09800cb9d
#
_entry.id   763731d4b74a74ebcbf62db09800cb9d
#
_cell.length_a   1.000
_cell.length_b   1.000
_cell.length_c   1.000
_cell.angle_alpha   90.00
_cell.angle_beta   90.00
_cell.angle_gamma   90.00
#
_symmetry.space_group_name_H-M   'P 1'
#
loop_
_entity.id
_entity.type
_entity.pdbx_description
1 polymer ?
#
loop_
_entity_poly.entity_id
_entity_poly.type
_entity_poly.pdbx_seq_one_letter_code
_entity_poly.pdbx_strand_id
1 'polypeptide(L)'
;MECNFRRPLALAAVAVVLVMVAAPSWATQVLVYSQGPDYQNLYASQNDTSGFGANFTSYDNFTLGSAATITSVGWVGGYYNPQTPGSITGWTVNFYANNAGQPGGLLSSFSISGNGGETSLGFDLLGDPVYAYGAVVNFAASAGTEYWLSVVPDTAFPPQWGWTTSSTGDTVSYTDDPFGNRILNSSDLAFSLYATQQEGVPEPGSLMLLGSGIVGVAGVLRRKLGA
;
A
#
# COMPACT_ATOMS: atom_id res chain seq x y z
N MET A 1 -13.68 -86.64 16.11
CA MET A 1 -13.99 -85.35 16.88
C MET A 1 -13.06 -84.31 16.42
N GLU A 2 -13.43 -83.57 15.37
CA GLU A 2 -12.58 -82.47 14.85
C GLU A 2 -13.20 -81.14 15.26
N CYS A 3 -12.46 -80.41 16.04
CA CYS A 3 -12.85 -79.10 16.56
C CYS A 3 -12.32 -78.02 15.63
N ASN A 4 -13.19 -77.48 14.74
CA ASN A 4 -12.83 -76.35 13.85
C ASN A 4 -12.89 -75.01 14.59
N PHE A 5 -11.73 -74.47 14.88
CA PHE A 5 -11.55 -73.12 15.42
C PHE A 5 -11.56 -72.11 14.29
N ARG A 6 -12.70 -71.44 14.05
CA ARG A 6 -12.77 -70.26 13.17
C ARG A 6 -12.27 -69.04 13.92
N ARG A 7 -11.13 -68.48 13.50
CA ARG A 7 -10.60 -67.18 13.97
C ARG A 7 -11.35 -66.06 13.27
N PRO A 8 -11.90 -65.05 13.96
CA PRO A 8 -12.42 -63.86 13.29
C PRO A 8 -11.24 -62.96 12.90
N LEU A 9 -11.11 -62.61 11.61
CA LEU A 9 -10.23 -61.54 11.13
C LEU A 9 -10.80 -60.21 11.63
N ALA A 10 -10.12 -59.58 12.59
CA ALA A 10 -10.36 -58.20 12.93
C ALA A 10 -9.82 -57.30 11.82
N LEU A 11 -10.71 -56.64 11.06
CA LEU A 11 -10.35 -55.55 10.15
C LEU A 11 -10.02 -54.32 10.98
N ALA A 12 -8.73 -54.00 11.11
CA ALA A 12 -8.26 -52.70 11.61
C ALA A 12 -8.50 -51.65 10.53
N ALA A 13 -9.51 -50.80 10.72
CA ALA A 13 -9.69 -49.59 9.90
C ALA A 13 -8.67 -48.53 10.33
N VAL A 14 -7.64 -48.34 9.51
CA VAL A 14 -6.68 -47.23 9.68
C VAL A 14 -7.35 -45.95 9.17
N ALA A 15 -7.83 -45.12 10.07
CA ALA A 15 -8.30 -43.79 9.76
C ALA A 15 -7.06 -42.87 9.60
N VAL A 16 -6.67 -42.57 8.36
CA VAL A 16 -5.66 -41.55 8.08
C VAL A 16 -6.32 -40.20 8.24
N VAL A 17 -6.06 -39.54 9.36
CA VAL A 17 -6.44 -38.14 9.56
C VAL A 17 -5.42 -37.28 8.83
N LEU A 18 -5.81 -36.75 7.64
CA LEU A 18 -5.01 -35.79 6.90
C LEU A 18 -5.17 -34.41 7.56
N VAL A 19 -4.19 -34.00 8.36
CA VAL A 19 -4.11 -32.63 8.88
C VAL A 19 -3.71 -31.73 7.73
N MET A 20 -4.64 -30.97 7.19
CA MET A 20 -4.35 -29.91 6.22
C MET A 20 -3.73 -28.74 6.96
N VAL A 21 -2.44 -28.53 6.81
CA VAL A 21 -1.76 -27.30 7.19
C VAL A 21 -2.07 -26.28 6.08
N ALA A 22 -2.93 -25.29 6.37
CA ALA A 22 -3.10 -24.15 5.50
C ALA A 22 -1.76 -23.40 5.46
N ALA A 23 -1.14 -23.35 4.29
CA ALA A 23 0.05 -22.53 4.11
C ALA A 23 -0.32 -21.04 4.37
N PRO A 24 0.46 -20.28 5.16
CA PRO A 24 0.20 -18.86 5.30
C PRO A 24 0.35 -18.20 3.93
N SER A 25 -0.72 -17.55 3.44
CA SER A 25 -0.63 -16.71 2.26
C SER A 25 0.10 -15.44 2.66
N TRP A 26 1.30 -15.25 2.14
CA TRP A 26 2.05 -14.01 2.31
C TRP A 26 1.40 -12.97 1.38
N ALA A 27 0.85 -11.91 1.96
CA ALA A 27 0.34 -10.80 1.17
C ALA A 27 1.54 -10.03 0.59
N THR A 28 1.71 -10.09 -0.73
CA THR A 28 2.77 -9.35 -1.43
C THR A 28 2.30 -7.93 -1.72
N GLN A 29 3.11 -6.93 -1.42
CA GLN A 29 2.85 -5.56 -1.84
C GLN A 29 3.10 -5.43 -3.34
N VAL A 30 2.13 -4.88 -4.06
CA VAL A 30 2.20 -4.63 -5.50
C VAL A 30 2.10 -3.14 -5.75
N LEU A 31 2.98 -2.61 -6.59
CA LEU A 31 2.92 -1.24 -7.07
C LEU A 31 1.67 -1.08 -7.95
N VAL A 32 0.75 -0.18 -7.57
CA VAL A 32 -0.51 0.07 -8.29
C VAL A 32 -0.55 1.43 -8.98
N TYR A 33 0.32 2.36 -8.57
CA TYR A 33 0.49 3.68 -9.18
C TYR A 33 1.86 4.24 -8.86
N SER A 34 2.50 4.97 -9.78
CA SER A 34 3.77 5.65 -9.53
C SER A 34 3.99 6.83 -10.46
N GLN A 35 4.51 7.91 -9.87
CA GLN A 35 5.11 9.06 -10.53
C GLN A 35 6.53 9.19 -9.98
N GLY A 36 7.54 8.89 -10.81
CA GLY A 36 8.94 8.93 -10.38
C GLY A 36 9.48 10.35 -10.23
N PRO A 37 10.44 10.60 -9.33
CA PRO A 37 11.04 11.93 -9.16
C PRO A 37 11.87 12.31 -10.38
N ASP A 38 11.78 13.57 -10.79
CA ASP A 38 12.64 14.16 -11.83
C ASP A 38 13.80 14.97 -11.25
N TYR A 39 13.80 15.21 -9.94
CA TYR A 39 14.82 15.94 -9.19
C TYR A 39 15.05 17.38 -9.69
N GLN A 40 14.03 18.01 -10.28
CA GLN A 40 14.18 19.37 -10.84
C GLN A 40 13.81 20.46 -9.84
N ASN A 41 12.80 20.21 -9.00
CA ASN A 41 12.28 21.20 -8.07
C ASN A 41 11.59 20.56 -6.86
N LEU A 42 11.37 21.38 -5.83
CA LEU A 42 10.64 21.04 -4.61
C LEU A 42 9.47 22.01 -4.42
N TYR A 43 8.24 21.49 -4.26
CA TYR A 43 7.10 22.31 -3.87
C TYR A 43 6.85 22.21 -2.36
N ALA A 44 6.73 23.36 -1.70
CA ALA A 44 6.55 23.44 -0.25
C ALA A 44 5.38 22.61 0.25
N SER A 45 5.62 21.73 1.21
CA SER A 45 4.59 20.98 1.92
C SER A 45 5.11 20.68 3.33
N GLN A 46 4.61 21.39 4.34
CA GLN A 46 4.99 21.17 5.74
C GLN A 46 3.99 21.78 6.70
N ASN A 47 3.91 21.21 7.88
CA ASN A 47 3.33 21.79 9.07
C ASN A 47 4.47 22.36 9.93
N ASP A 48 4.55 23.69 10.03
CA ASP A 48 5.61 24.36 10.76
C ASP A 48 5.40 24.25 12.28
N THR A 49 6.31 23.56 12.93
CA THR A 49 6.30 23.37 14.39
C THR A 49 7.07 24.45 15.16
N SER A 50 7.76 25.37 14.46
CA SER A 50 8.51 26.47 15.08
C SER A 50 7.65 27.67 15.45
N GLY A 51 6.46 27.79 14.85
CA GLY A 51 5.55 28.91 15.05
C GLY A 51 5.78 30.11 14.12
N PHE A 52 6.64 29.98 13.10
CA PHE A 52 6.79 31.01 12.05
C PHE A 52 5.54 31.10 11.15
N GLY A 53 4.73 30.03 11.11
CA GLY A 53 3.54 29.98 10.27
C GLY A 53 3.83 29.56 8.82
N ALA A 54 4.98 28.96 8.56
CA ALA A 54 5.34 28.43 7.24
C ALA A 54 4.60 27.11 6.93
N ASN A 55 3.26 27.15 6.98
CA ASN A 55 2.39 25.98 6.75
C ASN A 55 1.98 25.92 5.29
N PHE A 56 2.41 24.88 4.59
CA PHE A 56 2.07 24.62 3.21
C PHE A 56 1.53 23.21 3.06
N THR A 57 0.60 23.02 2.13
CA THR A 57 0.14 21.67 1.77
C THR A 57 0.16 21.53 0.26
N SER A 58 0.99 20.62 -0.24
CA SER A 58 0.98 20.25 -1.65
C SER A 58 0.14 19.00 -1.88
N TYR A 59 -0.52 18.97 -3.02
CA TYR A 59 -1.46 17.93 -3.45
C TYR A 59 -1.13 17.47 -4.85
N ASP A 60 -1.26 16.17 -5.08
CA ASP A 60 -1.21 15.60 -6.41
C ASP A 60 -2.30 14.56 -6.60
N ASN A 61 -2.74 14.37 -7.84
CA ASN A 61 -3.85 13.47 -8.15
C ASN A 61 -3.36 12.08 -8.59
N PHE A 62 -4.27 11.12 -8.53
CA PHE A 62 -4.08 9.80 -9.10
C PHE A 62 -5.41 9.15 -9.45
N THR A 63 -5.36 8.26 -10.45
CA THR A 63 -6.48 7.39 -10.82
C THR A 63 -5.97 5.97 -10.99
N LEU A 64 -6.62 5.00 -10.33
CA LEU A 64 -6.27 3.59 -10.50
C LEU A 64 -7.07 2.95 -11.63
N GLY A 65 -6.41 2.13 -12.45
CA GLY A 65 -7.07 1.34 -13.49
C GLY A 65 -7.96 0.20 -12.95
N SER A 66 -7.71 -0.24 -11.73
CA SER A 66 -8.48 -1.27 -11.00
C SER A 66 -8.70 -0.85 -9.56
N ALA A 67 -9.84 -1.21 -8.98
CA ALA A 67 -10.09 -0.96 -7.57
C ALA A 67 -9.06 -1.70 -6.69
N ALA A 68 -8.53 -1.01 -5.68
CA ALA A 68 -7.54 -1.57 -4.76
C ALA A 68 -7.62 -0.92 -3.38
N THR A 69 -7.18 -1.64 -2.36
CA THR A 69 -6.88 -1.04 -1.05
C THR A 69 -5.41 -0.66 -1.03
N ILE A 70 -5.12 0.64 -1.01
CA ILE A 70 -3.76 1.17 -0.87
C ILE A 70 -3.32 0.92 0.56
N THR A 71 -2.22 0.18 0.73
CA THR A 71 -1.70 -0.24 2.03
C THR A 71 -0.41 0.47 2.42
N SER A 72 0.29 1.07 1.44
CA SER A 72 1.40 1.98 1.71
C SER A 72 1.56 3.03 0.63
N VAL A 73 2.14 4.15 1.02
CA VAL A 73 2.53 5.26 0.16
C VAL A 73 4.03 5.48 0.32
N GLY A 74 4.75 5.63 -0.79
CA GLY A 74 6.12 6.11 -0.83
C GLY A 74 6.16 7.46 -1.52
N TRP A 75 7.05 8.36 -1.08
CA TRP A 75 7.24 9.67 -1.73
C TRP A 75 8.68 10.12 -1.64
N VAL A 76 9.04 11.12 -2.45
CA VAL A 76 10.36 11.74 -2.46
C VAL A 76 10.22 13.23 -2.19
N GLY A 77 11.05 13.76 -1.32
CA GLY A 77 11.09 15.18 -1.01
C GLY A 77 12.43 15.59 -0.40
N GLY A 78 12.58 16.84 -0.09
CA GLY A 78 13.86 17.35 0.37
C GLY A 78 13.77 18.64 1.16
N TYR A 79 14.92 19.15 1.56
CA TYR A 79 15.03 20.36 2.36
C TYR A 79 15.70 21.47 1.55
N TYR A 80 15.07 22.62 1.58
CA TYR A 80 15.62 23.83 0.97
C TYR A 80 15.40 25.04 1.88
N ASN A 81 16.05 26.13 1.56
CA ASN A 81 15.92 27.40 2.28
C ASN A 81 16.08 27.32 3.83
N PRO A 82 17.29 26.94 4.35
CA PRO A 82 18.51 26.57 3.64
C PRO A 82 18.54 25.09 3.20
N GLN A 83 19.53 24.74 2.37
CA GLN A 83 19.81 23.40 1.86
C GLN A 83 20.45 22.49 2.93
N THR A 84 19.84 22.44 4.10
CA THR A 84 20.31 21.63 5.24
C THR A 84 19.18 20.78 5.77
N PRO A 85 19.43 19.50 6.09
CA PRO A 85 18.39 18.63 6.63
C PRO A 85 17.77 19.20 7.91
N GLY A 86 16.44 19.15 7.97
CA GLY A 86 15.66 19.43 9.18
C GLY A 86 15.46 18.18 10.03
N SER A 87 14.59 18.30 11.01
CA SER A 87 14.16 17.19 11.87
C SER A 87 12.65 16.99 11.73
N ILE A 88 12.25 15.92 11.06
CA ILE A 88 10.85 15.54 10.94
C ILE A 88 10.46 14.69 12.14
N THR A 89 9.38 15.08 12.82
CA THR A 89 8.86 14.40 14.01
C THR A 89 7.61 13.58 13.74
N GLY A 90 6.92 13.87 12.65
CA GLY A 90 5.71 13.17 12.22
C GLY A 90 5.33 13.52 10.79
N TRP A 91 4.32 12.82 10.29
CA TRP A 91 3.71 13.06 8.98
C TRP A 91 2.21 12.98 9.06
N THR A 92 1.55 13.77 8.24
CA THR A 92 0.13 13.61 7.91
C THR A 92 0.01 13.26 6.44
N VAL A 93 -0.54 12.07 6.16
CA VAL A 93 -0.85 11.59 4.80
C VAL A 93 -2.36 11.61 4.63
N ASN A 94 -2.86 12.38 3.68
CA ASN A 94 -4.29 12.56 3.47
C ASN A 94 -4.70 12.18 2.05
N PHE A 95 -5.90 11.59 1.96
CA PHE A 95 -6.58 11.32 0.69
C PHE A 95 -7.85 12.17 0.61
N TYR A 96 -8.09 12.76 -0.57
CA TYR A 96 -9.22 13.65 -0.81
C TYR A 96 -10.02 13.19 -2.03
N ALA A 97 -11.30 13.54 -2.03
CA ALA A 97 -12.13 13.42 -3.23
C ALA A 97 -11.69 14.44 -4.28
N ASN A 98 -11.93 14.12 -5.54
CA ASN A 98 -11.83 15.11 -6.61
C ASN A 98 -13.02 16.07 -6.57
N ASN A 99 -12.74 17.35 -6.71
CA ASN A 99 -13.73 18.41 -6.88
C ASN A 99 -13.41 19.23 -8.14
N ALA A 100 -13.92 18.77 -9.28
CA ALA A 100 -13.73 19.43 -10.59
C ALA A 100 -12.24 19.68 -10.93
N GLY A 101 -11.38 18.67 -10.77
CA GLY A 101 -9.96 18.76 -11.07
C GLY A 101 -9.12 19.43 -9.97
N GLN A 102 -9.63 19.50 -8.76
CA GLN A 102 -8.93 20.05 -7.58
C GLN A 102 -9.14 19.17 -6.35
N PRO A 103 -8.24 19.24 -5.34
CA PRO A 103 -8.47 18.63 -4.05
C PRO A 103 -9.78 19.11 -3.42
N GLY A 104 -10.67 18.17 -3.13
CA GLY A 104 -11.99 18.40 -2.53
C GLY A 104 -12.08 17.99 -1.06
N GLY A 105 -13.16 17.33 -0.68
CA GLY A 105 -13.39 16.89 0.69
C GLY A 105 -12.40 15.81 1.14
N LEU A 106 -11.91 15.91 2.39
CA LEU A 106 -11.05 14.89 3.00
C LEU A 106 -11.81 13.55 3.14
N LEU A 107 -11.21 12.48 2.64
CA LEU A 107 -11.76 11.12 2.71
C LEU A 107 -11.10 10.29 3.82
N SER A 108 -9.78 10.40 3.96
CA SER A 108 -9.00 9.68 4.98
C SER A 108 -7.76 10.47 5.37
N SER A 109 -7.36 10.34 6.64
CA SER A 109 -6.17 10.98 7.21
C SER A 109 -5.41 9.96 8.05
N PHE A 110 -4.08 9.91 7.86
CA PHE A 110 -3.17 9.01 8.56
C PHE A 110 -2.06 9.83 9.20
N SER A 111 -1.94 9.75 10.52
CA SER A 111 -0.84 10.35 11.28
C SER A 111 0.24 9.31 11.53
N ILE A 112 1.45 9.59 11.10
CA ILE A 112 2.62 8.72 11.19
C ILE A 112 3.65 9.39 12.10
N SER A 113 4.09 8.69 13.14
CA SER A 113 5.13 9.17 14.03
C SER A 113 6.52 8.96 13.45
N GLY A 114 7.45 9.87 13.75
CA GLY A 114 8.84 9.80 13.30
C GLY A 114 9.06 10.37 11.90
N ASN A 115 10.23 10.10 11.34
CA ASN A 115 10.68 10.72 10.10
C ASN A 115 10.26 9.98 8.80
N GLY A 116 9.33 9.03 8.86
CA GLY A 116 8.85 8.29 7.67
C GLY A 116 9.89 7.36 7.04
N GLY A 117 10.91 6.92 7.79
CA GLY A 117 12.01 6.09 7.28
C GLY A 117 12.94 6.85 6.33
N GLU A 118 13.17 8.13 6.58
CA GLU A 118 14.01 9.02 5.78
C GLU A 118 15.30 8.35 5.31
N THR A 119 15.47 8.22 3.99
CA THR A 119 16.62 7.59 3.35
C THR A 119 17.17 8.50 2.28
N SER A 120 18.45 8.90 2.40
CA SER A 120 19.07 9.84 1.46
C SER A 120 19.16 9.26 0.04
N LEU A 121 18.78 10.08 -0.92
CA LEU A 121 18.91 9.82 -2.36
C LEU A 121 19.98 10.71 -3.02
N GLY A 122 20.65 11.57 -2.25
CA GLY A 122 21.64 12.53 -2.75
C GLY A 122 21.06 13.94 -2.83
N PHE A 123 21.26 14.59 -3.97
CA PHE A 123 20.85 15.98 -4.19
C PHE A 123 20.06 16.09 -5.49
N ASP A 124 19.15 17.07 -5.54
CA ASP A 124 18.48 17.46 -6.76
C ASP A 124 19.39 18.36 -7.66
N LEU A 125 18.83 18.84 -8.77
CA LEU A 125 19.58 19.69 -9.72
C LEU A 125 19.92 21.08 -9.15
N LEU A 126 19.24 21.52 -8.09
CA LEU A 126 19.48 22.79 -7.42
C LEU A 126 20.46 22.65 -6.24
N GLY A 127 20.85 21.42 -5.91
CA GLY A 127 21.73 21.09 -4.79
C GLY A 127 21.00 20.92 -3.47
N ASP A 128 19.67 20.76 -3.49
CA ASP A 128 18.87 20.48 -2.32
C ASP A 128 19.00 19.00 -1.93
N PRO A 129 19.24 18.65 -0.66
CA PRO A 129 19.30 17.26 -0.22
C PRO A 129 17.92 16.61 -0.30
N VAL A 130 17.83 15.48 -1.01
CA VAL A 130 16.58 14.75 -1.24
C VAL A 130 16.60 13.37 -0.61
N TYR A 131 15.40 12.93 -0.19
CA TYR A 131 15.20 11.71 0.56
C TYR A 131 13.95 10.96 0.08
N ALA A 132 13.99 9.65 0.21
CA ALA A 132 12.82 8.79 0.09
C ALA A 132 12.18 8.60 1.47
N TYR A 133 10.86 8.53 1.48
CA TYR A 133 10.02 8.33 2.65
C TYR A 133 8.92 7.31 2.37
N GLY A 134 8.31 6.78 3.41
CA GLY A 134 7.18 5.87 3.25
C GLY A 134 6.30 5.77 4.49
N ALA A 135 5.05 5.42 4.27
CA ALA A 135 4.07 5.20 5.33
C ALA A 135 3.12 4.06 5.02
N VAL A 136 2.71 3.36 6.07
CA VAL A 136 1.60 2.41 6.00
C VAL A 136 0.29 3.17 6.14
N VAL A 137 -0.64 2.90 5.24
CA VAL A 137 -1.98 3.49 5.19
C VAL A 137 -3.02 2.39 4.96
N ASN A 138 -4.30 2.75 4.93
CA ASN A 138 -5.38 1.83 4.56
C ASN A 138 -6.49 2.62 3.87
N PHE A 139 -6.36 2.83 2.56
CA PHE A 139 -7.30 3.60 1.78
C PHE A 139 -7.88 2.78 0.62
N ALA A 140 -9.21 2.61 0.58
CA ALA A 140 -9.89 1.92 -0.51
C ALA A 140 -10.12 2.90 -1.68
N ALA A 141 -9.49 2.64 -2.82
CA ALA A 141 -9.65 3.41 -4.05
C ALA A 141 -10.44 2.62 -5.09
N SER A 142 -11.43 3.27 -5.71
CA SER A 142 -12.24 2.70 -6.79
C SER A 142 -11.54 2.88 -8.13
N ALA A 143 -11.77 1.93 -9.05
CA ALA A 143 -11.27 2.04 -10.42
C ALA A 143 -11.86 3.26 -11.15
N GLY A 144 -11.03 3.96 -11.92
CA GLY A 144 -11.44 5.09 -12.74
C GLY A 144 -11.92 6.33 -11.98
N THR A 145 -11.76 6.34 -10.64
CA THR A 145 -12.07 7.50 -9.80
C THR A 145 -10.79 8.27 -9.51
N GLU A 146 -10.81 9.57 -9.75
CA GLU A 146 -9.72 10.47 -9.42
C GLU A 146 -9.76 10.84 -7.93
N TYR A 147 -8.61 10.75 -7.30
CA TYR A 147 -8.35 11.12 -5.90
C TYR A 147 -7.16 12.04 -5.83
N TRP A 148 -7.05 12.76 -4.71
CA TRP A 148 -5.90 13.61 -4.41
C TRP A 148 -5.20 13.10 -3.16
N LEU A 149 -3.86 13.20 -3.17
CA LEU A 149 -2.97 12.84 -2.08
C LEU A 149 -2.25 14.09 -1.58
N SER A 150 -2.07 14.22 -0.26
CA SER A 150 -1.08 15.14 0.31
C SER A 150 -0.19 14.42 1.31
N VAL A 151 1.08 14.83 1.38
CA VAL A 151 2.03 14.40 2.40
C VAL A 151 2.63 15.63 3.05
N VAL A 152 2.49 15.74 4.36
CA VAL A 152 2.85 16.94 5.12
C VAL A 152 3.66 16.52 6.35
N PRO A 153 4.97 16.80 6.40
CA PRO A 153 5.78 16.57 7.60
C PRO A 153 5.53 17.61 8.68
N ASP A 154 5.65 17.19 9.93
CA ASP A 154 5.81 18.05 11.09
C ASP A 154 7.30 18.40 11.26
N THR A 155 7.71 19.59 10.88
CA THR A 155 9.10 20.05 10.96
C THR A 155 9.17 21.53 11.31
N ALA A 156 10.25 21.96 11.97
CA ALA A 156 10.48 23.37 12.27
C ALA A 156 10.99 24.10 11.04
N PHE A 157 10.46 25.29 10.76
CA PHE A 157 11.03 26.21 9.77
C PHE A 157 12.01 27.18 10.43
N PRO A 158 13.17 27.50 9.80
CA PRO A 158 13.81 26.82 8.67
C PRO A 158 14.46 25.48 9.05
N PRO A 159 14.69 24.55 8.13
CA PRO A 159 14.52 24.63 6.68
C PRO A 159 13.07 24.46 6.24
N GLN A 160 12.79 24.79 4.96
CA GLN A 160 11.57 24.40 4.30
C GLN A 160 11.68 22.96 3.80
N TRP A 161 10.67 22.15 4.06
CA TRP A 161 10.54 20.86 3.37
C TRP A 161 9.65 21.01 2.15
N GLY A 162 10.00 20.31 1.07
CA GLY A 162 9.24 20.28 -0.15
C GLY A 162 9.13 18.90 -0.75
N TRP A 163 8.03 18.68 -1.44
CA TRP A 163 7.76 17.46 -2.20
C TRP A 163 8.40 17.59 -3.59
N THR A 164 9.19 16.59 -4.00
CA THR A 164 9.92 16.60 -5.28
C THR A 164 8.96 16.49 -6.46
N THR A 165 9.26 17.24 -7.53
CA THR A 165 8.51 17.18 -8.77
C THR A 165 8.70 15.85 -9.51
N SER A 166 7.74 15.57 -10.40
CA SER A 166 7.74 14.47 -11.36
C SER A 166 7.47 14.99 -12.76
N SER A 167 8.12 14.39 -13.75
CA SER A 167 7.85 14.63 -15.17
C SER A 167 6.82 13.65 -15.75
N THR A 168 6.23 12.80 -14.91
CA THR A 168 5.21 11.82 -15.30
C THR A 168 3.90 12.10 -14.57
N GLY A 169 2.77 12.04 -15.27
CA GLY A 169 1.44 12.35 -14.77
C GLY A 169 0.69 13.25 -15.74
N ASP A 170 -0.17 14.12 -15.24
CA ASP A 170 -1.00 15.02 -16.04
C ASP A 170 -0.57 16.50 -15.97
N THR A 171 0.54 16.77 -15.27
CA THR A 171 1.11 18.11 -15.02
C THR A 171 0.23 19.02 -14.14
N VAL A 172 -0.61 18.43 -13.31
CA VAL A 172 -1.54 19.16 -12.43
C VAL A 172 -1.31 18.78 -10.97
N SER A 173 -0.70 19.68 -10.22
CA SER A 173 -0.66 19.61 -8.77
C SER A 173 -1.01 20.97 -8.15
N TYR A 174 -1.31 21.01 -6.89
CA TYR A 174 -1.66 22.25 -6.19
C TYR A 174 -0.84 22.40 -4.91
N THR A 175 -0.64 23.67 -4.51
CA THR A 175 -0.09 24.00 -3.19
C THR A 175 -0.98 25.03 -2.52
N ASP A 176 -1.47 24.71 -1.32
CA ASP A 176 -2.12 25.69 -0.44
C ASP A 176 -1.03 26.39 0.38
N ASP A 177 -1.02 27.74 0.34
CA ASP A 177 -0.09 28.58 1.07
C ASP A 177 -0.63 28.95 2.48
N PRO A 178 0.20 29.49 3.39
CA PRO A 178 -0.22 29.90 4.72
C PRO A 178 -1.27 31.03 4.75
N PHE A 179 -1.51 31.68 3.62
CA PHE A 179 -2.46 32.79 3.49
C PHE A 179 -3.83 32.35 2.97
N GLY A 180 -3.99 31.05 2.72
CA GLY A 180 -5.24 30.45 2.24
C GLY A 180 -5.42 30.51 0.72
N ASN A 181 -4.35 30.78 -0.03
CA ASN A 181 -4.40 30.72 -1.49
C ASN A 181 -4.07 29.30 -1.96
N ARG A 182 -4.81 28.82 -2.95
CA ARG A 182 -4.50 27.62 -3.70
C ARG A 182 -3.81 27.96 -5.01
N ILE A 183 -2.59 27.46 -5.18
CA ILE A 183 -1.71 27.74 -6.31
C ILE A 183 -1.67 26.49 -7.18
N LEU A 184 -1.98 26.64 -8.47
CA LEU A 184 -1.78 25.57 -9.46
C LEU A 184 -0.30 25.50 -9.80
N ASN A 185 0.28 24.33 -9.66
CA ASN A 185 1.63 24.02 -10.09
C ASN A 185 1.64 23.46 -11.52
N SER A 186 2.79 23.57 -12.20
CA SER A 186 2.96 23.11 -13.60
C SER A 186 3.68 21.76 -13.71
N SER A 187 3.79 21.04 -12.62
CA SER A 187 4.45 19.71 -12.54
C SER A 187 3.70 18.82 -11.57
N ASP A 188 3.76 17.53 -11.82
CA ASP A 188 3.32 16.52 -10.86
C ASP A 188 4.33 16.34 -9.73
N LEU A 189 3.97 15.58 -8.69
CA LEU A 189 4.80 15.31 -7.53
C LEU A 189 5.15 13.81 -7.46
N ALA A 190 6.33 13.51 -6.91
CA ALA A 190 6.86 12.15 -6.93
C ALA A 190 6.30 11.30 -5.79
N PHE A 191 5.49 10.28 -6.14
CA PHE A 191 4.99 9.30 -5.19
C PHE A 191 4.69 7.94 -5.82
N SER A 192 4.53 6.94 -4.98
CA SER A 192 4.16 5.59 -5.36
C SER A 192 3.13 5.03 -4.40
N LEU A 193 2.12 4.34 -4.92
CA LEU A 193 1.06 3.68 -4.16
C LEU A 193 1.19 2.17 -4.29
N TYR A 194 1.11 1.49 -3.15
CA TYR A 194 1.19 0.03 -3.09
C TYR A 194 -0.09 -0.54 -2.49
N ALA A 195 -0.54 -1.64 -3.06
CA ALA A 195 -1.65 -2.43 -2.54
C ALA A 195 -1.18 -3.81 -2.10
N THR A 196 -1.87 -4.43 -1.18
CA THR A 196 -1.70 -5.86 -0.93
C THR A 196 -2.46 -6.64 -1.98
N GLN A 197 -1.75 -7.41 -2.79
CA GLN A 197 -2.37 -8.45 -3.57
C GLN A 197 -2.51 -9.67 -2.66
N GLN A 198 -3.75 -10.02 -2.33
CA GLN A 198 -4.03 -11.33 -1.78
C GLN A 198 -3.86 -12.30 -2.97
N GLU A 199 -2.72 -12.97 -3.03
CA GLU A 199 -2.58 -14.09 -3.96
C GLU A 199 -3.75 -15.04 -3.66
N GLY A 200 -4.62 -15.24 -4.65
CA GLY A 200 -5.69 -16.22 -4.53
C GLY A 200 -5.03 -17.54 -4.15
N VAL A 201 -5.26 -17.99 -2.91
CA VAL A 201 -4.83 -19.33 -2.50
C VAL A 201 -5.38 -20.26 -3.57
N PRO A 202 -4.52 -20.97 -4.35
CA PRO A 202 -5.02 -21.93 -5.30
C PRO A 202 -5.99 -22.82 -4.52
N GLU A 203 -7.25 -22.90 -4.96
CA GLU A 203 -8.22 -23.74 -4.25
C GLU A 203 -7.53 -25.06 -4.01
N PRO A 204 -7.31 -25.44 -2.73
CA PRO A 204 -6.43 -26.57 -2.45
C PRO A 204 -6.95 -27.71 -3.29
N GLY A 205 -6.07 -28.48 -3.90
CA GLY A 205 -6.43 -29.73 -4.53
C GLY A 205 -7.21 -30.69 -3.62
N SER A 206 -7.50 -30.25 -2.39
CA SER A 206 -8.44 -30.76 -1.41
C SER A 206 -9.86 -30.97 -1.95
N LEU A 207 -10.38 -30.11 -2.84
CA LEU A 207 -11.67 -30.41 -3.49
C LEU A 207 -11.53 -31.57 -4.50
N MET A 208 -10.40 -31.61 -5.23
CA MET A 208 -10.08 -32.75 -6.07
C MET A 208 -9.75 -34.01 -5.25
N LEU A 209 -9.03 -33.85 -4.14
CA LEU A 209 -8.68 -34.95 -3.23
C LEU A 209 -9.92 -35.45 -2.46
N LEU A 210 -10.78 -34.54 -2.01
CA LEU A 210 -12.08 -34.89 -1.41
C LEU A 210 -12.99 -35.59 -2.42
N GLY A 211 -13.08 -35.06 -3.64
CA GLY A 211 -13.84 -35.66 -4.72
C GLY A 211 -13.33 -37.07 -5.08
N SER A 212 -12.01 -37.23 -5.25
CA SER A 212 -11.37 -38.52 -5.53
C SER A 212 -11.47 -39.49 -4.34
N GLY A 213 -11.40 -38.99 -3.11
CA GLY A 213 -11.60 -39.78 -1.90
C GLY A 213 -13.02 -40.35 -1.79
N ILE A 214 -14.03 -39.53 -2.05
CA ILE A 214 -15.46 -39.97 -2.05
C ILE A 214 -15.70 -40.99 -3.14
N VAL A 215 -15.19 -40.79 -4.35
CA VAL A 215 -15.31 -41.77 -5.46
C VAL A 215 -14.60 -43.08 -5.12
N GLY A 216 -13.42 -43.00 -4.46
CA GLY A 216 -12.70 -44.19 -3.99
C GLY A 216 -13.47 -44.99 -2.95
N VAL A 217 -14.06 -44.33 -1.96
CA VAL A 217 -14.89 -44.98 -0.92
C VAL A 217 -16.16 -45.59 -1.52
N ALA A 218 -16.83 -44.88 -2.41
CA ALA A 218 -18.02 -45.38 -3.10
C ALA A 218 -17.72 -46.64 -3.94
N GLY A 219 -16.54 -46.67 -4.60
CA GLY A 219 -16.06 -47.84 -5.37
C GLY A 219 -15.82 -49.09 -4.50
N VAL A 220 -15.23 -48.88 -3.30
CA VAL A 220 -14.98 -49.96 -2.33
C VAL A 220 -16.31 -50.53 -1.75
N LEU A 221 -17.24 -49.62 -1.42
CA LEU A 221 -18.56 -50.02 -0.90
C LEU A 221 -19.36 -50.79 -1.94
N ARG A 222 -19.35 -50.36 -3.21
CA ARG A 222 -20.05 -51.09 -4.31
C ARG A 222 -19.49 -52.48 -4.53
N ARG A 223 -18.20 -52.71 -4.39
CA ARG A 223 -17.58 -54.05 -4.48
C ARG A 223 -17.97 -54.96 -3.32
N LYS A 224 -18.21 -54.42 -2.11
CA LYS A 224 -18.61 -55.21 -0.95
C LYS A 224 -20.10 -55.58 -0.91
N LEU A 225 -20.94 -54.74 -1.50
CA LEU A 225 -22.40 -54.92 -1.50
C LEU A 225 -22.91 -55.69 -2.75
N GLY A 226 -22.04 -55.89 -3.77
CA GLY A 226 -22.37 -56.58 -5.01
C GLY A 226 -21.75 -58.00 -5.13
N ALA A 227 -21.18 -58.51 -4.04
CA ALA A 227 -20.71 -59.89 -3.86
C ALA A 227 -21.55 -60.55 -2.75
#